data_378d8f96fbb54537ba5d8e133518c611
#
_entry.id   378d8f96fbb54537ba5d8e133518c611
#
_cell.length_a   1.000
_cell.length_b   1.000
_cell.length_c   1.000
_cell.angle_alpha   90.00
_cell.angle_beta   90.00
_cell.angle_gamma   90.00
#
_symmetry.space_group_name_H-M   'P 1'
#
loop_
_entity.id
_entity.type
_entity.pdbx_description
1 polymer ?
#
loop_
_entity_poly.entity_id
_entity_poly.type
_entity_poly.pdbx_seq_one_letter_code
_entity_poly.pdbx_strand_id
1 'polypeptide(L)'
;MTAAVADDFRAEVERTWAESDAFGGGDGHPYTVDRVGGGLAVAKTIPMTSDRSRFHIVIDGMQLGEFLDPQEWAYSTTLIAHELVHPLLERLRWASGAMEGVNFPSHTPSEYARSISRCAFDELRADLVAGMVLGQMFTATPQDGAPRPMTIVDVIGDGQRLSVGEVLDDVVYPGWPDLVQXFRTRRIDLERMWSTLVSQTDQAMTLLAHVEAQAVGTDRTGPLEAEFAGHRGTCLYLGPAWGAILGAGRQNPLPTLSEFREQEHALLREGEEAIIQMWERLGLSFEDLAEPRTFYIHVGEPAR
;
A
#
# COMPACT_ATOMS: atom_id res chain seq x y z
N MET A 1 7.07 16.16 15.29
CA MET A 1 7.43 14.79 14.85
C MET A 1 8.55 14.29 15.73
N THR A 2 8.51 13.01 16.09
CA THR A 2 9.55 12.34 16.85
C THR A 2 9.92 11.04 16.12
N ALA A 3 11.08 10.48 16.43
CA ALA A 3 11.51 9.20 15.87
C ALA A 3 12.22 8.39 16.95
N ALA A 4 12.12 7.09 16.85
CA ALA A 4 12.85 6.14 17.71
C ALA A 4 13.46 5.04 16.85
N VAL A 5 14.66 4.61 17.24
CA VAL A 5 15.30 3.41 16.71
C VAL A 5 15.04 2.30 17.73
N ALA A 6 14.47 1.20 17.30
CA ALA A 6 13.98 0.14 18.19
C ALA A 6 14.74 -1.18 18.00
N ASP A 7 15.24 -1.74 19.10
CA ASP A 7 15.86 -3.07 19.08
C ASP A 7 14.84 -4.18 18.79
N ASP A 8 13.60 -3.99 19.24
CA ASP A 8 12.45 -4.84 18.87
C ASP A 8 11.44 -3.96 18.15
N PHE A 9 11.59 -3.90 16.84
CA PHE A 9 10.78 -3.05 15.96
C PHE A 9 9.29 -3.34 16.12
N ARG A 10 8.91 -4.61 16.12
CA ARG A 10 7.49 -5.01 16.25
C ARG A 10 6.90 -4.52 17.58
N ALA A 11 7.57 -4.82 18.68
CA ALA A 11 7.08 -4.41 20.01
C ALA A 11 6.96 -2.90 20.13
N GLU A 12 7.91 -2.15 19.55
CA GLU A 12 7.87 -0.68 19.59
C GLU A 12 6.72 -0.13 18.72
N VAL A 13 6.48 -0.71 17.55
CA VAL A 13 5.32 -0.34 16.71
C VAL A 13 4.01 -0.58 17.46
N GLU A 14 3.84 -1.77 18.05
CA GLU A 14 2.65 -2.12 18.82
C GLU A 14 2.45 -1.19 20.03
N ARG A 15 3.54 -0.90 20.76
CA ARG A 15 3.51 0.04 21.91
C ARG A 15 3.11 1.45 21.46
N THR A 16 3.76 1.96 20.42
CA THR A 16 3.50 3.31 19.90
C THR A 16 2.06 3.43 19.39
N TRP A 17 1.57 2.40 18.71
CA TRP A 17 0.18 2.34 18.25
C TRP A 17 -0.80 2.39 19.42
N ALA A 18 -0.55 1.62 20.47
CA ALA A 18 -1.40 1.59 21.66
C ALA A 18 -1.42 2.94 22.39
N GLU A 19 -0.33 3.70 22.33
CA GLU A 19 -0.21 5.04 22.93
C GLU A 19 -0.84 6.14 22.06
N SER A 20 -1.23 5.83 20.83
CA SER A 20 -1.74 6.81 19.88
C SER A 20 -3.20 7.16 20.18
N ASP A 21 -3.51 8.46 20.29
CA ASP A 21 -4.89 8.97 20.36
C ASP A 21 -5.56 9.01 18.97
N ALA A 22 -4.81 8.75 17.91
CA ALA A 22 -5.30 8.87 16.54
C ALA A 22 -6.36 7.82 16.18
N PHE A 23 -6.35 6.69 16.90
CA PHE A 23 -7.19 5.53 16.60
C PHE A 23 -8.21 5.21 17.70
N GLY A 24 -8.36 6.11 18.67
CA GLY A 24 -9.38 5.96 19.72
C GLY A 24 -9.12 4.82 20.72
N GLY A 25 -7.88 4.39 20.87
CA GLY A 25 -7.50 3.35 21.84
C GLY A 25 -8.00 1.95 21.49
N GLY A 26 -8.32 1.68 20.24
CA GLY A 26 -8.71 0.34 19.79
C GLY A 26 -7.52 -0.61 19.70
N ASP A 27 -7.81 -1.89 19.64
CA ASP A 27 -6.80 -2.92 19.42
C ASP A 27 -5.99 -2.58 18.18
N GLY A 28 -4.68 -2.51 18.33
CA GLY A 28 -3.77 -1.99 17.33
C GLY A 28 -3.87 -2.69 15.98
N HIS A 29 -3.53 -1.98 14.95
CA HIS A 29 -3.41 -2.54 13.59
C HIS A 29 -2.44 -3.72 13.66
N PRO A 30 -2.84 -4.92 13.30
CA PRO A 30 -1.93 -6.05 13.41
C PRO A 30 -0.71 -5.81 12.52
N TYR A 31 0.46 -5.78 13.14
CA TYR A 31 1.70 -5.79 12.39
C TYR A 31 1.83 -7.16 11.74
N THR A 32 1.57 -7.23 10.46
CA THR A 32 1.65 -8.51 9.74
C THR A 32 3.11 -8.79 9.39
N VAL A 33 3.70 -9.73 10.13
CA VAL A 33 5.05 -10.24 9.85
C VAL A 33 5.03 -11.13 8.60
N ASP A 34 3.90 -11.80 8.39
CA ASP A 34 3.75 -12.78 7.31
C ASP A 34 3.17 -12.09 6.06
N ARG A 35 4.01 -11.33 5.35
CA ARG A 35 3.65 -10.76 4.05
C ARG A 35 4.20 -11.65 2.94
N VAL A 36 3.31 -12.24 2.16
CA VAL A 36 3.71 -13.00 0.97
C VAL A 36 4.27 -12.02 -0.07
N GLY A 37 5.51 -12.23 -0.47
CA GLY A 37 6.17 -11.41 -1.48
C GLY A 37 6.57 -10.01 -1.02
N GLY A 38 6.28 -9.64 0.22
CA GLY A 38 6.64 -8.34 0.79
C GLY A 38 7.87 -8.41 1.65
N GLY A 39 8.74 -7.44 1.55
CA GLY A 39 9.86 -7.29 2.47
C GLY A 39 9.38 -6.96 3.88
N LEU A 40 10.22 -7.18 4.87
CA LEU A 40 9.95 -6.73 6.23
C LEU A 40 9.92 -5.20 6.25
N ALA A 41 8.95 -4.64 6.96
CA ALA A 41 8.93 -3.20 7.19
C ALA A 41 10.13 -2.83 8.06
N VAL A 42 10.93 -1.89 7.60
CA VAL A 42 12.14 -1.43 8.30
C VAL A 42 11.93 -0.06 8.96
N ALA A 43 10.79 0.57 8.67
CA ALA A 43 10.35 1.78 9.34
C ALA A 43 8.82 1.83 9.32
N LYS A 44 8.22 2.59 10.22
CA LYS A 44 6.77 2.76 10.29
C LYS A 44 6.43 4.14 10.86
N THR A 45 5.65 4.90 10.10
CA THR A 45 5.12 6.19 10.55
C THR A 45 3.75 6.00 11.20
N ILE A 46 3.60 6.49 12.43
CA ILE A 46 2.38 6.34 13.25
C ILE A 46 1.87 7.73 13.64
N PRO A 47 0.63 8.10 13.26
CA PRO A 47 0.03 9.32 13.77
C PRO A 47 -0.27 9.17 15.28
N MET A 48 0.06 10.19 16.07
CA MET A 48 -0.04 10.15 17.53
C MET A 48 -1.26 10.92 18.06
N THR A 49 -1.85 11.80 17.26
CA THR A 49 -2.99 12.63 17.69
C THR A 49 -4.14 12.51 16.69
N SER A 50 -5.36 12.63 17.19
CA SER A 50 -6.57 12.54 16.36
C SER A 50 -6.62 13.60 15.26
N ASP A 51 -6.01 14.77 15.47
CA ASP A 51 -5.91 15.84 14.47
C ASP A 51 -4.74 15.67 13.50
N ARG A 52 -4.03 14.54 13.59
CA ARG A 52 -2.87 14.25 12.73
C ARG A 52 -1.79 15.34 12.75
N SER A 53 -1.63 16.03 13.89
CA SER A 53 -0.62 17.09 14.04
C SER A 53 0.73 16.55 14.53
N ARG A 54 0.74 15.36 15.15
CA ARG A 54 1.97 14.73 15.66
C ARG A 54 2.10 13.33 15.10
N PHE A 55 3.32 12.96 14.73
CA PHE A 55 3.69 11.66 14.20
C PHE A 55 4.92 11.13 14.92
N HIS A 56 4.98 9.82 15.04
CA HIS A 56 6.15 9.09 15.52
C HIS A 56 6.60 8.11 14.44
N ILE A 57 7.90 8.12 14.14
CA ILE A 57 8.51 7.17 13.20
C ILE A 57 9.29 6.16 14.02
N VAL A 58 8.97 4.88 13.87
CA VAL A 58 9.74 3.78 14.44
C VAL A 58 10.65 3.24 13.34
N ILE A 59 11.92 3.09 13.62
CA ILE A 59 12.93 2.55 12.69
C ILE A 59 13.51 1.29 13.32
N ASP A 60 13.64 0.22 12.53
CA ASP A 60 14.25 -1.02 12.99
C ASP A 60 15.73 -0.76 13.33
N GLY A 61 16.13 -1.10 14.54
CA GLY A 61 17.50 -0.92 15.03
C GLY A 61 18.54 -1.68 14.22
N MET A 62 18.16 -2.76 13.56
CA MET A 62 19.06 -3.47 12.65
C MET A 62 19.52 -2.60 11.47
N GLN A 63 18.71 -1.58 11.12
CA GLN A 63 19.06 -0.64 10.04
C GLN A 63 20.01 0.47 10.48
N LEU A 64 20.26 0.61 11.79
CA LEU A 64 21.07 1.71 12.32
C LEU A 64 22.48 1.75 11.71
N GLY A 65 23.07 0.59 11.49
CA GLY A 65 24.39 0.49 10.85
C GLY A 65 24.39 1.12 9.47
N GLU A 66 23.36 0.86 8.69
CA GLU A 66 23.19 1.40 7.33
C GLU A 66 22.97 2.91 7.35
N PHE A 67 22.21 3.43 8.33
CA PHE A 67 22.00 4.88 8.48
C PHE A 67 23.32 5.61 8.82
N LEU A 68 24.24 4.95 9.49
CA LEU A 68 25.52 5.54 9.90
C LEU A 68 26.63 5.36 8.86
N ASP A 69 26.43 4.46 7.87
CA ASP A 69 27.43 4.21 6.83
C ASP A 69 27.24 5.18 5.66
N PRO A 70 28.23 6.03 5.36
CA PRO A 70 28.13 6.93 4.20
C PRO A 70 27.89 6.23 2.86
N GLN A 71 28.28 4.96 2.72
CA GLN A 71 28.05 4.20 1.49
C GLN A 71 26.55 3.85 1.32
N GLU A 72 25.79 3.83 2.41
CA GLU A 72 24.37 3.52 2.44
C GLU A 72 23.47 4.77 2.52
N TRP A 73 24.06 5.98 2.40
CA TRP A 73 23.27 7.21 2.51
C TRP A 73 22.15 7.32 1.46
N ALA A 74 22.34 6.77 0.27
CA ALA A 74 21.26 6.74 -0.73
C ALA A 74 20.07 5.91 -0.24
N TYR A 75 20.32 4.74 0.35
CA TYR A 75 19.29 3.90 0.96
C TYR A 75 18.59 4.62 2.11
N SER A 76 19.38 5.16 3.04
CA SER A 76 18.84 5.87 4.22
C SER A 76 18.01 7.09 3.81
N THR A 77 18.48 7.84 2.80
CA THR A 77 17.74 8.99 2.26
C THR A 77 16.40 8.54 1.67
N THR A 78 16.40 7.47 0.90
CA THR A 78 15.18 6.92 0.29
C THR A 78 14.18 6.53 1.38
N LEU A 79 14.62 5.78 2.38
CA LEU A 79 13.75 5.32 3.48
C LEU A 79 13.17 6.50 4.27
N ILE A 80 14.03 7.46 4.66
CA ILE A 80 13.58 8.63 5.42
C ILE A 80 12.62 9.48 4.59
N ALA A 81 12.92 9.72 3.31
CA ALA A 81 12.04 10.49 2.43
C ALA A 81 10.69 9.81 2.30
N HIS A 82 10.66 8.49 2.09
CA HIS A 82 9.42 7.69 2.02
C HIS A 82 8.58 7.90 3.29
N GLU A 83 9.17 7.67 4.47
CA GLU A 83 8.44 7.78 5.75
C GLU A 83 7.94 9.20 6.04
N LEU A 84 8.66 10.22 5.56
CA LEU A 84 8.23 11.62 5.75
C LEU A 84 7.05 12.00 4.85
N VAL A 85 6.81 11.29 3.76
CA VAL A 85 5.65 11.55 2.89
C VAL A 85 4.34 11.17 3.59
N HIS A 86 4.31 10.11 4.39
CA HIS A 86 3.08 9.69 5.08
C HIS A 86 2.49 10.81 5.96
N PRO A 87 3.26 11.45 6.89
CA PRO A 87 2.70 12.58 7.65
C PRO A 87 2.35 13.78 6.77
N LEU A 88 3.08 14.02 5.68
CA LEU A 88 2.74 15.08 4.74
C LEU A 88 1.36 14.83 4.11
N LEU A 89 1.11 13.61 3.60
CA LEU A 89 -0.19 13.24 3.01
C LEU A 89 -1.33 13.36 4.03
N GLU A 90 -1.11 12.86 5.26
CA GLU A 90 -2.10 12.98 6.32
C GLU A 90 -2.42 14.46 6.64
N ARG A 91 -1.40 15.32 6.69
CA ARG A 91 -1.58 16.75 6.93
C ARG A 91 -2.31 17.43 5.76
N LEU A 92 -2.02 17.03 4.52
CA LEU A 92 -2.74 17.54 3.34
C LEU A 92 -4.21 17.13 3.37
N ARG A 93 -4.52 15.88 3.73
CA ARG A 93 -5.90 15.40 3.89
C ARG A 93 -6.63 16.19 4.95
N TRP A 94 -6.00 16.36 6.11
CA TRP A 94 -6.60 17.11 7.21
C TRP A 94 -6.85 18.56 6.81
N ALA A 95 -5.84 19.23 6.24
CA ALA A 95 -5.91 20.64 5.87
C ALA A 95 -6.91 20.91 4.75
N SER A 96 -7.09 19.95 3.82
CA SER A 96 -8.02 20.09 2.69
C SER A 96 -9.45 19.65 3.03
N GLY A 97 -9.66 18.98 4.18
CA GLY A 97 -10.95 18.36 4.53
C GLY A 97 -11.19 17.01 3.82
N ALA A 98 -10.16 16.42 3.21
CA ALA A 98 -10.30 15.14 2.51
C ALA A 98 -10.46 13.94 3.48
N MET A 99 -10.36 14.18 4.79
CA MET A 99 -10.63 13.15 5.81
C MET A 99 -12.12 12.95 6.07
N GLU A 100 -12.98 13.85 5.61
CA GLU A 100 -14.43 13.71 5.80
C GLU A 100 -14.94 12.39 5.17
N GLY A 101 -15.70 11.64 5.94
CA GLY A 101 -16.30 10.38 5.49
C GLY A 101 -15.36 9.18 5.51
N VAL A 102 -14.14 9.33 6.03
CA VAL A 102 -13.22 8.20 6.22
C VAL A 102 -13.39 7.64 7.64
N ASN A 103 -13.83 6.40 7.72
CA ASN A 103 -14.08 5.71 8.99
C ASN A 103 -12.95 4.72 9.27
N PHE A 104 -12.50 4.72 10.51
CA PHE A 104 -11.56 3.73 11.02
C PHE A 104 -12.07 3.21 12.37
N PRO A 105 -12.03 1.91 12.64
CA PRO A 105 -11.71 0.83 11.70
C PRO A 105 -12.77 0.66 10.59
N SER A 106 -12.39 0.04 9.49
CA SER A 106 -13.31 -0.27 8.38
C SER A 106 -14.30 -1.37 8.80
N HIS A 107 -15.56 -1.19 8.44
CA HIS A 107 -16.62 -2.13 8.82
C HIS A 107 -17.46 -2.63 7.64
N THR A 108 -17.39 -1.96 6.49
CA THR A 108 -18.14 -2.36 5.30
C THR A 108 -17.16 -2.69 4.16
N PRO A 109 -17.60 -3.47 3.15
CA PRO A 109 -16.74 -3.76 1.99
C PRO A 109 -16.23 -2.49 1.31
N SER A 110 -17.07 -1.46 1.17
CA SER A 110 -16.66 -0.16 0.61
C SER A 110 -15.58 0.51 1.45
N GLU A 111 -15.71 0.49 2.78
CA GLU A 111 -14.69 1.06 3.66
C GLU A 111 -13.36 0.28 3.56
N TYR A 112 -13.41 -1.06 3.50
CA TYR A 112 -12.21 -1.88 3.29
C TYR A 112 -11.56 -1.57 1.94
N ALA A 113 -12.35 -1.53 0.85
CA ALA A 113 -11.85 -1.24 -0.49
C ALA A 113 -11.22 0.16 -0.55
N ARG A 114 -11.86 1.15 0.07
CA ARG A 114 -11.34 2.52 0.16
C ARG A 114 -10.05 2.58 0.96
N SER A 115 -9.96 1.84 2.07
CA SER A 115 -8.75 1.77 2.91
C SER A 115 -7.58 1.15 2.14
N ILE A 116 -7.81 0.06 1.41
CA ILE A 116 -6.80 -0.60 0.57
C ILE A 116 -6.32 0.37 -0.53
N SER A 117 -7.27 1.03 -1.22
CA SER A 117 -6.93 2.01 -2.27
C SER A 117 -6.07 3.14 -1.71
N ARG A 118 -6.45 3.64 -0.54
CA ARG A 118 -5.71 4.71 0.14
C ARG A 118 -4.30 4.26 0.50
N CYS A 119 -4.16 3.05 1.08
CA CYS A 119 -2.86 2.47 1.40
C CYS A 119 -1.97 2.40 0.14
N ALA A 120 -2.49 1.83 -0.94
CA ALA A 120 -1.76 1.71 -2.19
C ALA A 120 -1.34 3.07 -2.75
N PHE A 121 -2.25 4.08 -2.71
CA PHE A 121 -1.92 5.44 -3.16
C PHE A 121 -0.82 6.07 -2.30
N ASP A 122 -0.86 5.86 -0.99
CA ASP A 122 0.11 6.47 -0.08
C ASP A 122 1.51 5.86 -0.31
N GLU A 123 1.58 4.55 -0.48
CA GLU A 123 2.86 3.87 -0.78
C GLU A 123 3.40 4.31 -2.15
N LEU A 124 2.54 4.35 -3.18
CA LEU A 124 2.93 4.83 -4.51
C LEU A 124 3.51 6.26 -4.43
N ARG A 125 2.81 7.17 -3.77
CA ARG A 125 3.24 8.56 -3.62
C ARG A 125 4.52 8.69 -2.81
N ALA A 126 4.63 7.90 -1.73
CA ALA A 126 5.80 7.90 -0.87
C ALA A 126 7.05 7.51 -1.67
N ASP A 127 6.97 6.43 -2.43
CA ASP A 127 8.09 6.00 -3.28
C ASP A 127 8.37 6.97 -4.43
N LEU A 128 7.32 7.53 -5.08
CA LEU A 128 7.53 8.52 -6.16
C LEU A 128 8.30 9.74 -5.63
N VAL A 129 7.91 10.24 -4.46
CA VAL A 129 8.58 11.40 -3.86
C VAL A 129 9.99 11.02 -3.37
N ALA A 130 10.14 9.86 -2.74
CA ALA A 130 11.45 9.35 -2.33
C ALA A 130 12.40 9.25 -3.54
N GLY A 131 11.91 8.71 -4.66
CA GLY A 131 12.68 8.63 -5.91
C GLY A 131 13.07 10.01 -6.45
N MET A 132 12.16 10.99 -6.36
CA MET A 132 12.47 12.37 -6.76
C MET A 132 13.59 12.98 -5.87
N VAL A 133 13.50 12.79 -4.57
CA VAL A 133 14.53 13.28 -3.61
C VAL A 133 15.86 12.60 -3.91
N LEU A 134 15.85 11.29 -4.07
CA LEU A 134 17.03 10.49 -4.36
C LEU A 134 17.73 10.99 -5.63
N GLY A 135 16.97 11.16 -6.72
CA GLY A 135 17.50 11.61 -8.01
C GLY A 135 18.03 13.05 -7.99
N GLN A 136 17.56 13.89 -7.07
CA GLN A 136 18.10 15.24 -6.87
C GLN A 136 19.41 15.23 -6.07
N MET A 137 19.56 14.28 -5.14
CA MET A 137 20.72 14.24 -4.23
C MET A 137 21.85 13.37 -4.73
N PHE A 138 21.56 12.35 -5.52
CA PHE A 138 22.55 11.33 -5.90
C PHE A 138 22.54 11.07 -7.41
N THR A 139 23.71 10.69 -7.92
CA THR A 139 23.91 10.36 -9.34
C THR A 139 24.39 8.92 -9.44
N ALA A 140 23.73 8.13 -10.26
CA ALA A 140 24.16 6.80 -10.65
C ALA A 140 25.08 6.90 -11.89
N THR A 141 26.13 6.10 -11.92
CA THR A 141 27.01 5.99 -13.08
C THR A 141 27.00 4.51 -13.52
N PRO A 142 26.11 4.13 -14.43
CA PRO A 142 26.10 2.78 -14.98
C PRO A 142 27.43 2.45 -15.67
N GLN A 143 27.79 1.16 -15.70
CA GLN A 143 29.07 0.71 -16.27
C GLN A 143 29.27 1.19 -17.71
N ASP A 144 28.19 1.17 -18.50
CA ASP A 144 28.24 1.50 -19.93
C ASP A 144 27.39 2.72 -20.29
N GLY A 145 27.09 3.59 -19.30
CA GLY A 145 26.19 4.72 -19.51
C GLY A 145 26.71 6.06 -19.00
N ALA A 146 26.05 7.12 -19.43
CA ALA A 146 26.30 8.46 -18.91
C ALA A 146 25.72 8.57 -17.50
N PRO A 147 26.31 9.43 -16.64
CA PRO A 147 25.72 9.71 -15.33
C PRO A 147 24.27 10.18 -15.47
N ARG A 148 23.41 9.66 -14.60
CA ARG A 148 21.98 10.02 -14.55
C ARG A 148 21.51 10.14 -13.11
N PRO A 149 20.37 10.79 -12.87
CA PRO A 149 19.78 10.78 -11.53
C PRO A 149 19.61 9.33 -11.03
N MET A 150 19.94 9.11 -9.76
CA MET A 150 19.80 7.79 -9.15
C MET A 150 18.31 7.46 -8.95
N THR A 151 17.93 6.20 -9.20
CA THR A 151 16.56 5.71 -9.01
C THR A 151 16.50 4.78 -7.80
N ILE A 152 15.30 4.50 -7.30
CA ILE A 152 15.11 3.57 -6.17
C ILE A 152 15.68 2.18 -6.52
N VAL A 153 15.52 1.74 -7.78
CA VAL A 153 16.05 0.43 -8.22
C VAL A 153 17.57 0.39 -8.14
N ASP A 154 18.27 1.51 -8.34
CA ASP A 154 19.73 1.56 -8.19
C ASP A 154 20.16 1.29 -6.73
N VAL A 155 19.27 1.56 -5.78
CA VAL A 155 19.55 1.45 -4.34
C VAL A 155 19.16 0.07 -3.79
N ILE A 156 17.91 -0.35 -4.05
CA ILE A 156 17.37 -1.58 -3.44
C ILE A 156 17.31 -2.76 -4.41
N GLY A 157 17.68 -2.55 -5.67
CA GLY A 157 17.59 -3.59 -6.70
C GLY A 157 16.16 -3.79 -7.19
N ASP A 158 15.96 -4.83 -7.97
CA ASP A 158 14.70 -5.13 -8.66
C ASP A 158 13.97 -6.33 -8.03
N GLY A 159 14.30 -6.67 -6.78
CA GLY A 159 13.75 -7.85 -6.10
C GLY A 159 12.23 -7.81 -5.92
N GLN A 160 11.69 -6.64 -5.61
CA GLN A 160 10.24 -6.50 -5.41
C GLN A 160 9.46 -6.79 -6.69
N ARG A 161 10.01 -6.43 -7.87
CA ARG A 161 9.37 -6.76 -9.14
C ARG A 161 9.25 -8.28 -9.36
N LEU A 162 10.27 -9.03 -8.95
CA LEU A 162 10.23 -10.49 -9.04
C LEU A 162 9.10 -11.04 -8.14
N SER A 163 8.91 -10.45 -6.97
CA SER A 163 7.82 -10.84 -6.06
C SER A 163 6.42 -10.58 -6.64
N VAL A 164 6.27 -9.66 -7.59
CA VAL A 164 4.97 -9.46 -8.27
C VAL A 164 4.53 -10.76 -8.95
N GLY A 165 5.44 -11.43 -9.67
CA GLY A 165 5.14 -12.71 -10.32
C GLY A 165 4.67 -13.76 -9.30
N GLU A 166 5.37 -13.87 -8.17
CA GLU A 166 5.01 -14.81 -7.09
C GLU A 166 3.62 -14.49 -6.50
N VAL A 167 3.34 -13.22 -6.26
CA VAL A 167 2.02 -12.82 -5.74
C VAL A 167 0.92 -13.12 -6.77
N LEU A 168 1.17 -12.85 -8.04
CA LEU A 168 0.19 -13.16 -9.10
C LEU A 168 -0.05 -14.68 -9.23
N ASP A 169 1.01 -15.50 -9.10
CA ASP A 169 0.94 -16.95 -9.28
C ASP A 169 0.40 -17.70 -8.05
N ASP A 170 0.63 -17.19 -6.85
CA ASP A 170 0.28 -17.91 -5.62
C ASP A 170 -0.93 -17.28 -4.91
N VAL A 171 -0.96 -15.95 -4.82
CA VAL A 171 -1.99 -15.24 -4.03
C VAL A 171 -3.20 -14.91 -4.89
N VAL A 172 -2.98 -14.26 -6.04
CA VAL A 172 -4.11 -13.76 -6.87
C VAL A 172 -4.78 -14.91 -7.60
N TYR A 173 -4.01 -15.72 -8.33
CA TYR A 173 -4.55 -16.87 -9.04
C TYR A 173 -3.54 -18.04 -8.98
N PRO A 174 -3.90 -19.18 -8.35
CA PRO A 174 -5.26 -19.59 -7.96
C PRO A 174 -5.69 -19.19 -6.53
N GLY A 175 -4.86 -18.49 -5.76
CA GLY A 175 -5.07 -18.29 -4.32
C GLY A 175 -6.44 -17.74 -3.94
N TRP A 176 -6.87 -16.61 -4.54
CA TRP A 176 -8.18 -16.02 -4.22
C TRP A 176 -9.37 -16.92 -4.60
N PRO A 177 -9.43 -17.50 -5.83
CA PRO A 177 -10.48 -18.49 -6.13
C PRO A 177 -10.48 -19.67 -5.17
N ASP A 178 -9.32 -20.18 -4.81
CA ASP A 178 -9.20 -21.31 -3.88
C ASP A 178 -9.69 -20.95 -2.48
N LEU A 179 -9.40 -19.74 -2.02
CA LEU A 179 -9.88 -19.22 -0.73
C LEU A 179 -11.42 -19.17 -0.71
N VAL A 180 -12.04 -18.65 -1.76
CA VAL A 180 -13.50 -18.62 -1.90
C VAL A 180 -14.05 -20.06 -1.96
N GLN A 181 -13.38 -20.96 -2.67
CA GLN A 181 -13.75 -22.37 -2.73
C GLN A 181 -13.58 -23.08 -1.37
N UNK A 182 -12.55 -22.59 -0.50
CA UNK A 182 -12.39 -23.00 0.56
C UNK A 182 -13.38 -22.78 1.29
N PHE A 183 -14.22 -21.69 1.36
CA PHE A 183 -15.42 -21.30 2.07
C PHE A 183 -16.67 -22.07 1.60
N ARG A 184 -16.89 -22.13 0.30
CA ARG A 184 -18.03 -22.86 -0.28
C ARG A 184 -18.09 -24.32 0.16
N THR A 185 -16.95 -24.94 0.34
CA THR A 185 -16.87 -26.33 0.80
C THR A 185 -16.81 -26.46 2.32
N ARG A 186 -17.04 -25.35 3.05
CA ARG A 186 -17.08 -25.30 4.51
C ARG A 186 -15.78 -25.73 5.20
N ARG A 187 -14.66 -25.55 4.53
CA ARG A 187 -13.32 -25.81 5.11
C ARG A 187 -12.84 -24.65 5.97
N ILE A 188 -13.34 -23.47 5.69
CA ILE A 188 -13.13 -22.25 6.48
C ILE A 188 -14.46 -21.53 6.64
N ASP A 189 -14.56 -20.71 7.66
CA ASP A 189 -15.74 -19.86 7.88
C ASP A 189 -15.64 -18.55 7.09
N LEU A 190 -16.73 -17.76 7.12
CA LEU A 190 -16.84 -16.51 6.40
C LEU A 190 -15.83 -15.48 6.90
N GLU A 191 -15.66 -15.39 8.22
CA GLU A 191 -14.75 -14.43 8.84
C GLU A 191 -13.31 -14.65 8.38
N ARG A 192 -12.86 -15.88 8.39
CA ARG A 192 -11.52 -16.25 7.93
C ARG A 192 -11.36 -15.99 6.44
N MET A 193 -12.35 -16.39 5.63
CA MET A 193 -12.30 -16.13 4.18
C MET A 193 -12.18 -14.63 3.91
N TRP A 194 -13.04 -13.83 4.53
CA TRP A 194 -13.10 -12.39 4.29
C TRP A 194 -11.83 -11.68 4.79
N SER A 195 -11.41 -11.94 6.04
CA SER A 195 -10.22 -11.30 6.58
C SER A 195 -8.96 -11.64 5.79
N THR A 196 -8.84 -12.89 5.33
CA THR A 196 -7.70 -13.31 4.50
C THR A 196 -7.75 -12.60 3.14
N LEU A 197 -8.90 -12.56 2.49
CA LEU A 197 -9.05 -11.91 1.18
C LEU A 197 -8.71 -10.41 1.27
N VAL A 198 -9.24 -9.72 2.28
CA VAL A 198 -8.96 -8.29 2.49
C VAL A 198 -7.45 -8.07 2.70
N SER A 199 -6.84 -8.86 3.59
CA SER A 199 -5.40 -8.76 3.89
C SER A 199 -4.54 -9.03 2.64
N GLN A 200 -4.86 -10.07 1.89
CA GLN A 200 -4.12 -10.41 0.67
C GLN A 200 -4.31 -9.37 -0.42
N THR A 201 -5.52 -8.78 -0.53
CA THR A 201 -5.77 -7.68 -1.48
C THR A 201 -4.90 -6.47 -1.12
N ASP A 202 -4.88 -6.10 0.16
CA ASP A 202 -4.07 -4.98 0.65
C ASP A 202 -2.58 -5.20 0.34
N GLN A 203 -2.07 -6.39 0.66
CA GLN A 203 -0.67 -6.76 0.41
C GLN A 203 -0.32 -6.70 -1.09
N ALA A 204 -1.20 -7.26 -1.93
CA ALA A 204 -0.98 -7.25 -3.38
C ALA A 204 -0.94 -5.81 -3.92
N MET A 205 -1.92 -4.98 -3.56
CA MET A 205 -1.99 -3.59 -4.03
C MET A 205 -0.83 -2.75 -3.51
N THR A 206 -0.39 -2.97 -2.28
CA THR A 206 0.78 -2.31 -1.68
C THR A 206 2.07 -2.67 -2.44
N LEU A 207 2.30 -3.97 -2.70
CA LEU A 207 3.47 -4.42 -3.47
C LEU A 207 3.48 -3.80 -4.87
N LEU A 208 2.32 -3.82 -5.55
CA LEU A 208 2.19 -3.24 -6.89
C LEU A 208 2.48 -1.72 -6.85
N ALA A 209 2.06 -1.03 -5.80
CA ALA A 209 2.31 0.40 -5.63
C ALA A 209 3.82 0.71 -5.56
N HIS A 210 4.54 -0.05 -4.74
CA HIS A 210 6.00 0.09 -4.64
C HIS A 210 6.67 -0.14 -6.00
N VAL A 211 6.35 -1.23 -6.68
CA VAL A 211 7.03 -1.60 -7.93
C VAL A 211 6.67 -0.64 -9.07
N GLU A 212 5.43 -0.14 -9.12
CA GLU A 212 5.02 0.89 -10.09
C GLU A 212 5.82 2.20 -9.88
N ALA A 213 5.99 2.61 -8.63
CA ALA A 213 6.78 3.81 -8.32
C ALA A 213 8.25 3.62 -8.67
N GLN A 214 8.82 2.47 -8.32
CA GLN A 214 10.23 2.14 -8.56
C GLN A 214 10.56 2.08 -10.06
N ALA A 215 9.60 1.79 -10.92
CA ALA A 215 9.80 1.77 -12.37
C ALA A 215 10.04 3.16 -12.96
N VAL A 216 9.62 4.21 -12.24
CA VAL A 216 9.77 5.60 -12.73
C VAL A 216 11.25 5.99 -12.75
N GLY A 217 11.68 6.56 -13.89
CA GLY A 217 13.08 6.97 -14.09
C GLY A 217 14.02 5.86 -14.53
N THR A 218 13.52 4.62 -14.63
CA THR A 218 14.28 3.51 -15.24
C THR A 218 14.10 3.49 -16.75
N ASP A 219 14.79 2.59 -17.44
CA ASP A 219 14.70 2.43 -18.89
C ASP A 219 13.41 1.72 -19.35
N ARG A 220 12.49 1.45 -18.48
CA ARG A 220 11.22 0.80 -18.81
C ARG A 220 10.34 1.73 -19.63
N THR A 221 9.88 1.26 -20.75
CA THR A 221 9.17 2.06 -21.75
C THR A 221 7.64 2.02 -21.61
N GLY A 222 7.11 1.36 -20.56
CA GLY A 222 5.67 1.26 -20.39
C GLY A 222 5.27 1.07 -18.93
N PRO A 223 3.97 1.10 -18.64
CA PRO A 223 3.50 0.81 -17.30
C PRO A 223 3.79 -0.65 -16.94
N LEU A 224 4.08 -0.90 -15.69
CA LEU A 224 4.36 -2.25 -15.18
C LEU A 224 3.19 -3.21 -15.45
N GLU A 225 1.96 -2.71 -15.39
CA GLU A 225 0.76 -3.49 -15.73
C GLU A 225 0.89 -4.19 -17.09
N ALA A 226 1.49 -3.52 -18.09
CA ALA A 226 1.66 -4.08 -19.42
C ALA A 226 2.60 -5.29 -19.45
N GLU A 227 3.60 -5.31 -18.55
CA GLU A 227 4.51 -6.45 -18.41
C GLU A 227 3.77 -7.71 -17.95
N PHE A 228 2.80 -7.53 -17.07
CA PHE A 228 2.02 -8.62 -16.49
C PHE A 228 0.62 -8.79 -17.10
N ALA A 229 0.32 -8.08 -18.21
CA ALA A 229 -1.01 -8.08 -18.82
C ALA A 229 -1.48 -9.47 -19.29
N GLY A 230 -0.55 -10.34 -19.67
CA GLY A 230 -0.86 -11.72 -20.05
C GLY A 230 -1.04 -12.68 -18.87
N HIS A 231 -0.72 -12.24 -17.66
CA HIS A 231 -0.81 -13.09 -16.48
C HIS A 231 -2.27 -13.31 -16.09
N ARG A 232 -2.62 -14.55 -15.75
CA ARG A 232 -4.03 -14.91 -15.50
C ARG A 232 -4.63 -14.14 -14.33
N GLY A 233 -3.87 -13.92 -13.25
CA GLY A 233 -4.33 -13.11 -12.11
C GLY A 233 -4.64 -11.68 -12.51
N THR A 234 -3.78 -11.08 -13.35
CA THR A 234 -4.01 -9.72 -13.86
C THR A 234 -5.25 -9.68 -14.75
N CYS A 235 -5.34 -10.60 -15.73
CA CYS A 235 -6.48 -10.63 -16.68
C CYS A 235 -7.82 -10.78 -15.96
N LEU A 236 -7.89 -11.70 -15.00
CA LEU A 236 -9.16 -12.05 -14.36
C LEU A 236 -9.56 -11.06 -13.25
N TYR A 237 -8.60 -10.56 -12.48
CA TYR A 237 -8.92 -9.84 -11.24
C TYR A 237 -8.29 -8.46 -11.14
N LEU A 238 -6.97 -8.36 -11.16
CA LEU A 238 -6.26 -7.13 -10.78
C LEU A 238 -6.27 -6.00 -11.82
N GLY A 239 -6.38 -6.31 -13.11
CA GLY A 239 -6.17 -5.31 -14.17
C GLY A 239 -6.94 -4.00 -13.98
N PRO A 240 -8.27 -4.04 -13.75
CA PRO A 240 -9.01 -2.79 -13.54
C PRO A 240 -8.56 -2.01 -12.31
N ALA A 241 -8.31 -2.71 -11.19
CA ALA A 241 -7.83 -2.06 -9.97
C ALA A 241 -6.44 -1.47 -10.14
N TRP A 242 -5.55 -2.19 -10.84
CA TRP A 242 -4.19 -1.70 -11.15
C TRP A 242 -4.26 -0.38 -11.93
N GLY A 243 -5.02 -0.37 -13.02
CA GLY A 243 -5.16 0.85 -13.84
C GLY A 243 -5.78 2.02 -13.10
N ALA A 244 -6.88 1.76 -12.38
CA ALA A 244 -7.63 2.80 -11.66
C ALA A 244 -6.81 3.39 -10.49
N ILE A 245 -6.09 2.55 -9.74
CA ILE A 245 -5.37 3.00 -8.56
C ILE A 245 -3.97 3.51 -8.94
N LEU A 246 -3.16 2.66 -9.53
CA LEU A 246 -1.73 2.96 -9.70
C LEU A 246 -1.47 3.81 -10.94
N GLY A 247 -2.22 3.60 -12.01
CA GLY A 247 -2.08 4.39 -13.24
C GLY A 247 -2.40 5.87 -13.01
N ALA A 248 -3.49 6.15 -12.29
CA ALA A 248 -3.89 7.52 -11.98
C ALA A 248 -2.91 8.20 -11.00
N GLY A 249 -2.46 7.47 -9.98
CA GLY A 249 -1.57 8.01 -8.96
C GLY A 249 -0.20 8.46 -9.48
N ARG A 250 0.32 7.83 -10.53
CA ARG A 250 1.63 8.19 -11.09
C ARG A 250 1.68 9.59 -11.73
N GLN A 251 0.55 10.10 -12.16
CA GLN A 251 0.51 11.37 -12.92
C GLN A 251 0.73 12.59 -12.03
N ASN A 252 0.36 12.52 -10.78
CA ASN A 252 0.51 13.65 -9.86
C ASN A 252 0.71 13.15 -8.41
N PRO A 253 1.97 12.88 -8.02
CA PRO A 253 2.23 12.33 -6.68
C PRO A 253 1.87 13.30 -5.55
N LEU A 254 2.06 14.61 -5.77
CA LEU A 254 1.75 15.63 -4.76
C LEU A 254 0.98 16.79 -5.40
N PRO A 255 -0.36 16.71 -5.44
CA PRO A 255 -1.17 17.82 -5.95
C PRO A 255 -1.10 19.04 -5.01
N THR A 256 -1.46 20.20 -5.51
CA THR A 256 -1.56 21.39 -4.69
C THR A 256 -2.67 21.24 -3.64
N LEU A 257 -2.60 21.97 -2.55
CA LEU A 257 -3.61 21.88 -1.49
C LEU A 257 -5.03 22.15 -2.01
N SER A 258 -5.18 23.08 -2.94
CA SER A 258 -6.48 23.41 -3.51
C SER A 258 -7.08 22.30 -4.36
N GLU A 259 -6.24 21.49 -4.98
CA GLU A 259 -6.65 20.36 -5.82
C GLU A 259 -6.76 19.06 -5.03
N PHE A 260 -6.08 18.97 -3.90
CA PHE A 260 -5.87 17.73 -3.16
C PHE A 260 -7.17 17.04 -2.80
N ARG A 261 -8.12 17.79 -2.21
CA ARG A 261 -9.40 17.23 -1.75
C ARG A 261 -10.16 16.56 -2.90
N GLU A 262 -10.32 17.30 -4.00
CA GLU A 262 -11.09 16.79 -5.15
C GLU A 262 -10.42 15.58 -5.79
N GLN A 263 -9.12 15.66 -5.99
CA GLN A 263 -8.35 14.54 -6.55
C GLN A 263 -8.38 13.33 -5.63
N GLU A 264 -8.18 13.53 -4.32
CA GLU A 264 -8.19 12.44 -3.34
C GLU A 264 -9.54 11.71 -3.34
N HIS A 265 -10.66 12.48 -3.31
CA HIS A 265 -11.99 11.87 -3.33
C HIS A 265 -12.25 11.10 -4.63
N ALA A 266 -11.80 11.63 -5.77
CA ALA A 266 -11.96 10.97 -7.07
C ALA A 266 -11.18 9.65 -7.11
N LEU A 267 -9.90 9.70 -6.72
CA LEU A 267 -9.01 8.53 -6.72
C LEU A 267 -9.53 7.44 -5.78
N LEU A 268 -9.95 7.82 -4.57
CA LEU A 268 -10.45 6.85 -3.59
C LEU A 268 -11.75 6.21 -4.06
N ARG A 269 -12.65 6.97 -4.71
CA ARG A 269 -13.88 6.41 -5.26
C ARG A 269 -13.59 5.43 -6.40
N GLU A 270 -12.73 5.81 -7.34
CA GLU A 270 -12.35 4.95 -8.46
C GLU A 270 -11.67 3.66 -7.97
N GLY A 271 -10.80 3.79 -6.98
CA GLY A 271 -10.14 2.63 -6.38
C GLY A 271 -11.09 1.73 -5.61
N GLU A 272 -12.03 2.32 -4.85
CA GLU A 272 -13.09 1.58 -4.16
C GLU A 272 -13.91 0.75 -5.17
N GLU A 273 -14.40 1.41 -6.22
CA GLU A 273 -15.19 0.74 -7.27
C GLU A 273 -14.41 -0.40 -7.92
N ALA A 274 -13.14 -0.18 -8.23
CA ALA A 274 -12.29 -1.17 -8.88
C ALA A 274 -12.04 -2.41 -7.99
N ILE A 275 -11.80 -2.20 -6.69
CA ILE A 275 -11.59 -3.31 -5.74
C ILE A 275 -12.90 -4.09 -5.52
N ILE A 276 -14.02 -3.40 -5.37
CA ILE A 276 -15.34 -4.07 -5.25
C ILE A 276 -15.59 -4.94 -6.48
N GLN A 277 -15.39 -4.40 -7.69
CA GLN A 277 -15.53 -5.15 -8.94
C GLN A 277 -14.60 -6.37 -8.99
N MET A 278 -13.40 -6.23 -8.49
CA MET A 278 -12.44 -7.35 -8.40
C MET A 278 -12.99 -8.48 -7.52
N TRP A 279 -13.53 -8.13 -6.33
CA TRP A 279 -14.15 -9.11 -5.45
C TRP A 279 -15.42 -9.72 -6.06
N GLU A 280 -16.21 -8.92 -6.81
CA GLU A 280 -17.39 -9.43 -7.54
C GLU A 280 -17.00 -10.48 -8.59
N ARG A 281 -15.84 -10.31 -9.25
CA ARG A 281 -15.34 -11.33 -10.20
C ARG A 281 -15.00 -12.65 -9.53
N LEU A 282 -14.69 -12.63 -8.22
CA LEU A 282 -14.52 -13.85 -7.43
C LEU A 282 -15.86 -14.51 -7.05
N GLY A 283 -16.98 -13.91 -7.45
CA GLY A 283 -18.33 -14.39 -7.14
C GLY A 283 -18.88 -13.84 -5.83
N LEU A 284 -18.28 -12.79 -5.27
CA LEU A 284 -18.80 -12.16 -4.06
C LEU A 284 -19.75 -11.02 -4.45
N SER A 285 -20.82 -10.85 -3.69
CA SER A 285 -21.64 -9.65 -3.77
C SER A 285 -22.05 -9.22 -2.36
N PHE A 286 -22.30 -7.95 -2.21
CA PHE A 286 -22.41 -7.33 -0.89
C PHE A 286 -23.78 -6.66 -0.74
N GLU A 287 -24.37 -6.79 0.44
CA GLU A 287 -25.65 -6.17 0.75
C GLU A 287 -25.53 -5.47 2.10
N ASP A 288 -25.63 -4.15 2.10
CA ASP A 288 -25.60 -3.36 3.34
C ASP A 288 -26.91 -3.58 4.08
N LEU A 289 -26.80 -3.80 5.38
CA LEU A 289 -27.97 -3.97 6.25
C LEU A 289 -28.41 -2.62 6.82
N ALA A 290 -29.68 -2.58 7.25
CA ALA A 290 -30.25 -1.41 7.90
C ALA A 290 -29.54 -1.07 9.22
N GLU A 291 -28.94 -2.08 9.86
CA GLU A 291 -28.12 -1.87 11.06
C GLU A 291 -26.77 -1.27 10.68
N PRO A 292 -26.35 -0.19 11.35
CA PRO A 292 -25.08 0.42 11.03
C PRO A 292 -23.91 -0.56 11.10
N ARG A 293 -23.02 -0.48 10.11
CA ARG A 293 -21.75 -1.23 10.07
C ARG A 293 -21.93 -2.74 9.97
N THR A 294 -23.06 -3.21 9.45
CA THR A 294 -23.29 -4.63 9.17
C THR A 294 -23.60 -4.83 7.70
N PHE A 295 -23.18 -5.97 7.18
CA PHE A 295 -23.38 -6.31 5.76
C PHE A 295 -23.42 -7.83 5.60
N TYR A 296 -24.05 -8.28 4.54
CA TYR A 296 -23.97 -9.69 4.10
C TYR A 296 -23.03 -9.84 2.93
N ILE A 297 -22.30 -10.94 2.91
CA ILE A 297 -21.53 -11.39 1.76
C ILE A 297 -22.26 -12.60 1.17
N HIS A 298 -22.73 -12.45 -0.05
CA HIS A 298 -23.29 -13.54 -0.83
C HIS A 298 -22.18 -14.13 -1.69
N VAL A 299 -22.00 -15.44 -1.67
CA VAL A 299 -20.94 -16.12 -2.41
C VAL A 299 -21.56 -16.94 -3.52
N GLY A 300 -21.55 -16.40 -4.73
CA GLY A 300 -22.03 -17.02 -5.96
C GLY A 300 -20.92 -17.66 -6.78
N GLU A 301 -21.20 -18.00 -8.03
CA GLU A 301 -20.18 -18.50 -8.95
C GLU A 301 -19.27 -17.35 -9.40
N PRO A 302 -17.96 -17.58 -9.57
CA PRO A 302 -17.07 -16.55 -10.10
C PRO A 302 -17.44 -16.19 -11.55
N ALA A 303 -17.12 -14.97 -11.95
CA ALA A 303 -17.27 -14.56 -13.35
C ALA A 303 -16.40 -15.44 -14.25
N ARG A 304 -16.90 -15.81 -15.41
CA ARG A 304 -16.20 -16.67 -16.38
C ARG A 304 -15.32 -15.85 -17.32
#